data_22c4a89e62a674ad4f9cbc3a8187b840
#
_entry.id   22c4a89e62a674ad4f9cbc3a8187b840
#
_cell.length_a   1.000
_cell.length_b   1.000
_cell.length_c   1.000
_cell.angle_alpha   90.00
_cell.angle_beta   90.00
_cell.angle_gamma   90.00
#
_symmetry.space_group_name_H-M   'P 1'
#
loop_
_entity.id
_entity.type
_entity.pdbx_description
1 polymer ?
#
loop_
_entity_poly.entity_id
_entity_poly.type
_entity_poly.pdbx_seq_one_letter_code
_entity_poly.pdbx_strand_id
1 'polypeptide(L)'
;MKKSILFLMLPMLLLSGCSNQSHNMGKSTSDTAVLKDKSQNNDKADAKEKVLPKYPSKPPELNLFNSDAINHKELWGTMNGHDPAIFKDDASGKYYVYSTDVEIGSHPRPGAQIRRSNDLITWEFVGWALEDGIPEEIQAWTNATNIWAPDIIKAGNEYRLYCSASTFGSQKSAIFLAVSNSPEGPFKYRGIVVKTDTGDPVNAIDANLVVEEGTGQQYMVYGSFWSGINILKIDNETGLAAEEGFGKSIARRPRSVDGAIEGPYIRYNKDTGYYYLFVSYGSLFSDYHIRVGRSKSVTGPYVDFNGTELTNIEKNPYEVGVKIAGGYKFEQDLGWMALGHNSVLNDNGEWFLVHHARPEGEQNWPYMQVRKLVWSEDGWPLVSPELYAGEKLQKIDQSIIAGTYDRIKHFDFMLSVVEPSEKIYLKPDKTCMIDREKGEWFIEGDYRLVIQVGNITERYVIIPSWDWEKKTTTLVLTGIDSEGRCIWGKKNNSGN
;
A
#
# COMPACT_ATOMS: atom_id res chain seq x y z
N MET A 1 18.75 41.71 -2.35
CA MET A 1 19.15 42.06 -0.97
C MET A 1 19.39 40.75 -0.21
N LYS A 2 20.65 40.45 0.06
CA LYS A 2 21.10 39.26 0.80
C LYS A 2 20.93 39.54 2.30
N LYS A 3 20.31 38.66 3.05
CA LYS A 3 20.41 38.62 4.51
C LYS A 3 21.01 37.27 4.91
N SER A 4 22.24 37.32 5.36
CA SER A 4 22.98 36.27 6.05
C SER A 4 22.46 36.13 7.47
N ILE A 5 22.23 34.89 7.92
CA ILE A 5 21.98 34.56 9.32
C ILE A 5 23.18 33.74 9.81
N LEU A 6 23.77 34.24 10.87
CA LEU A 6 24.98 33.79 11.55
C LEU A 6 24.66 32.68 12.53
N PHE A 7 25.35 31.54 12.44
CA PHE A 7 25.30 30.46 13.44
C PHE A 7 26.30 30.74 14.57
N LEU A 8 25.81 30.74 15.79
CA LEU A 8 26.64 30.73 17.01
C LEU A 8 26.82 29.28 17.48
N MET A 9 28.05 28.83 17.50
CA MET A 9 28.49 27.61 18.22
C MET A 9 28.85 27.96 19.64
N LEU A 10 28.45 27.12 20.60
CA LEU A 10 28.91 27.14 21.99
C LEU A 10 29.49 25.77 22.33
N PRO A 11 30.68 25.70 22.98
CA PRO A 11 31.38 24.46 23.19
C PRO A 11 30.99 23.77 24.51
N MET A 12 31.04 22.44 24.47
CA MET A 12 30.77 21.51 25.55
C MET A 12 32.04 21.26 26.38
N LEU A 13 31.95 21.40 27.68
CA LEU A 13 33.02 21.03 28.65
C LEU A 13 32.76 19.61 29.17
N LEU A 14 33.80 18.79 29.06
CA LEU A 14 33.93 17.47 29.66
C LEU A 14 34.40 17.62 31.13
N LEU A 15 33.81 16.84 32.02
CA LEU A 15 34.41 16.49 33.30
C LEU A 15 34.20 15.00 33.59
N SER A 16 35.32 14.32 33.72
CA SER A 16 35.54 12.94 34.15
C SER A 16 35.63 12.85 35.66
N GLY A 17 35.18 11.73 36.20
CA GLY A 17 35.46 11.39 37.61
C GLY A 17 35.21 9.91 37.90
N CYS A 18 36.26 9.13 37.96
CA CYS A 18 36.31 7.76 38.48
C CYS A 18 36.27 7.71 40.00
N SER A 19 35.68 6.66 40.61
CA SER A 19 36.36 5.86 41.62
C SER A 19 35.63 4.57 41.96
N ASN A 20 36.42 3.50 42.00
CA ASN A 20 36.16 2.16 42.51
C ASN A 20 35.94 2.15 44.01
N GLN A 21 35.19 1.19 44.55
CA GLN A 21 35.69 0.24 45.54
C GLN A 21 34.77 -0.94 45.77
N SER A 22 35.37 -2.09 45.71
CA SER A 22 34.91 -3.42 46.09
C SER A 22 34.90 -3.58 47.63
N HIS A 23 34.01 -4.39 48.19
CA HIS A 23 34.34 -5.27 49.32
C HIS A 23 33.45 -6.50 49.43
N ASN A 24 34.05 -7.54 49.89
CA ASN A 24 33.74 -8.95 49.86
C ASN A 24 33.16 -9.45 51.18
N MET A 25 32.55 -10.66 51.17
CA MET A 25 32.45 -11.69 52.21
C MET A 25 31.35 -11.66 53.28
N GLY A 26 30.73 -12.85 53.39
CA GLY A 26 30.13 -13.36 54.61
C GLY A 26 29.21 -14.53 54.43
N LYS A 27 29.75 -15.77 54.44
CA LYS A 27 28.97 -17.03 54.60
C LYS A 27 28.49 -17.16 56.06
N SER A 28 27.27 -17.66 56.24
CA SER A 28 26.93 -18.43 57.44
C SER A 28 25.81 -19.40 57.15
N THR A 29 26.04 -20.64 57.50
CA THR A 29 25.17 -21.85 57.54
C THR A 29 24.48 -21.94 58.90
N SER A 30 23.23 -22.42 58.92
CA SER A 30 22.75 -23.51 59.82
C SER A 30 21.22 -23.61 59.86
N ASP A 31 20.70 -24.70 59.42
CA ASP A 31 19.95 -25.77 60.11
C ASP A 31 18.52 -25.51 60.59
N THR A 32 17.68 -26.31 60.00
CA THR A 32 16.59 -27.16 60.50
C THR A 32 15.47 -26.59 61.39
N ALA A 33 14.23 -26.65 60.84
CA ALA A 33 13.14 -27.29 61.57
C ALA A 33 11.96 -27.60 60.64
N VAL A 34 11.58 -28.85 60.61
CA VAL A 34 10.42 -29.41 59.95
C VAL A 34 9.17 -29.11 60.79
N LEU A 35 8.14 -28.53 60.20
CA LEU A 35 6.77 -28.67 60.63
C LEU A 35 5.89 -28.91 59.42
N LYS A 36 5.32 -30.12 59.35
CA LYS A 36 4.23 -30.49 58.46
C LYS A 36 2.96 -29.81 58.92
N ASP A 37 2.32 -29.09 58.00
CA ASP A 37 0.85 -29.03 58.11
C ASP A 37 0.24 -29.16 56.70
N LYS A 38 -0.79 -30.03 56.67
CA LYS A 38 -1.58 -30.40 55.50
C LYS A 38 -2.71 -29.40 55.34
N SER A 39 -2.77 -28.72 54.19
CA SER A 39 -4.04 -28.40 53.59
C SER A 39 -3.88 -28.41 52.07
N GLN A 40 -4.30 -29.53 51.47
CA GLN A 40 -4.52 -29.60 50.05
C GLN A 40 -5.72 -28.72 49.72
N ASN A 41 -5.53 -27.60 49.10
CA ASN A 41 -6.51 -26.99 48.23
C ASN A 41 -6.01 -27.16 46.79
N ASN A 42 -6.64 -28.10 46.10
CA ASN A 42 -6.52 -28.28 44.65
C ASN A 42 -7.27 -27.16 43.93
N ASP A 43 -6.67 -26.01 43.78
CA ASP A 43 -7.04 -25.10 42.71
C ASP A 43 -6.04 -25.32 41.57
N LYS A 44 -6.26 -26.42 40.83
CA LYS A 44 -5.80 -26.50 39.46
C LYS A 44 -6.69 -25.56 38.64
N ALA A 45 -6.37 -24.28 38.61
CA ALA A 45 -6.77 -23.43 37.51
C ALA A 45 -6.24 -24.09 36.23
N ASP A 46 -7.16 -24.56 35.38
CA ASP A 46 -6.85 -25.02 34.03
C ASP A 46 -6.10 -23.88 33.33
N ALA A 47 -4.78 -23.96 33.34
CA ALA A 47 -3.94 -23.15 32.49
C ALA A 47 -4.24 -23.65 31.06
N LYS A 48 -5.24 -23.02 30.42
CA LYS A 48 -5.47 -23.23 28.97
C LYS A 48 -4.16 -23.01 28.26
N GLU A 49 -3.70 -24.04 27.56
CA GLU A 49 -2.48 -24.00 26.77
C GLU A 49 -2.54 -22.78 25.83
N LYS A 50 -1.54 -21.91 25.93
CA LYS A 50 -1.48 -20.65 25.20
C LYS A 50 -1.27 -20.96 23.72
N VAL A 51 -2.29 -20.86 22.91
CA VAL A 51 -2.18 -21.08 21.46
C VAL A 51 -1.50 -19.86 20.83
N LEU A 52 -0.22 -20.00 20.52
CA LEU A 52 0.51 -18.98 19.79
C LEU A 52 0.04 -18.94 18.32
N PRO A 53 -0.06 -17.75 17.72
CA PRO A 53 -0.41 -17.62 16.31
C PRO A 53 0.68 -18.20 15.42
N LYS A 54 0.28 -18.67 14.26
CA LYS A 54 1.20 -19.09 13.21
C LYS A 54 1.70 -17.84 12.48
N TYR A 55 2.94 -17.48 12.71
CA TYR A 55 3.60 -16.41 11.98
C TYR A 55 4.07 -16.88 10.61
N PRO A 56 4.24 -15.95 9.64
CA PRO A 56 4.90 -16.27 8.38
C PRO A 56 6.33 -16.76 8.62
N SER A 57 6.83 -17.56 7.71
CA SER A 57 8.24 -17.94 7.69
C SER A 57 9.10 -16.72 7.37
N LYS A 58 10.38 -16.74 7.78
CA LYS A 58 11.32 -15.68 7.40
C LYS A 58 11.36 -15.55 5.87
N PRO A 59 10.95 -14.39 5.30
CA PRO A 59 11.08 -14.14 3.87
C PRO A 59 12.54 -13.88 3.47
N PRO A 60 12.85 -13.84 2.17
CA PRO A 60 14.13 -13.33 1.67
C PRO A 60 14.37 -11.90 2.17
N GLU A 61 15.64 -11.51 2.32
CA GLU A 61 15.97 -10.15 2.72
C GLU A 61 15.62 -9.14 1.61
N LEU A 62 15.13 -7.96 2.02
CA LEU A 62 14.99 -6.83 1.11
C LEU A 62 16.39 -6.34 0.74
N ASN A 63 16.71 -6.39 -0.55
CA ASN A 63 17.97 -5.91 -1.06
C ASN A 63 17.83 -4.45 -1.53
N LEU A 64 17.62 -3.54 -0.57
CA LEU A 64 17.49 -2.11 -0.85
C LEU A 64 18.85 -1.50 -1.19
N PHE A 65 18.84 -0.50 -2.07
CA PHE A 65 20.04 0.25 -2.50
C PHE A 65 21.15 -0.62 -3.09
N ASN A 66 20.78 -1.74 -3.68
CA ASN A 66 21.75 -2.62 -4.33
C ASN A 66 22.30 -1.97 -5.61
N SER A 67 23.51 -1.43 -5.53
CA SER A 67 24.18 -0.82 -6.69
C SER A 67 24.50 -1.83 -7.79
N ASP A 68 24.72 -3.10 -7.45
CA ASP A 68 25.01 -4.15 -8.46
C ASP A 68 23.76 -4.41 -9.30
N ALA A 69 22.56 -4.31 -8.70
CA ALA A 69 21.31 -4.50 -9.43
C ALA A 69 21.06 -3.41 -10.49
N ILE A 70 21.70 -2.24 -10.43
CA ILE A 70 21.57 -1.19 -11.45
C ILE A 70 21.95 -1.73 -12.82
N ASN A 71 23.00 -2.55 -12.90
CA ASN A 71 23.51 -3.10 -14.15
C ASN A 71 23.08 -4.57 -14.39
N HIS A 72 22.40 -5.19 -13.42
CA HIS A 72 22.04 -6.61 -13.42
C HIS A 72 20.54 -6.80 -13.20
N LYS A 73 19.77 -6.85 -14.31
CA LYS A 73 18.29 -6.87 -14.28
C LYS A 73 17.73 -8.12 -13.56
N GLU A 74 18.46 -9.21 -13.56
CA GLU A 74 18.14 -10.44 -12.81
C GLU A 74 18.15 -10.24 -11.29
N LEU A 75 18.76 -9.15 -10.78
CA LEU A 75 18.80 -8.77 -9.37
C LEU A 75 17.75 -7.70 -9.01
N TRP A 76 16.96 -7.21 -9.94
CA TRP A 76 16.01 -6.12 -9.69
C TRP A 76 14.96 -6.47 -8.64
N GLY A 77 14.42 -7.69 -8.68
CA GLY A 77 13.32 -8.03 -7.78
C GLY A 77 12.19 -7.00 -7.83
N THR A 78 11.99 -6.27 -6.74
CA THR A 78 11.00 -5.18 -6.65
C THR A 78 11.54 -3.80 -7.05
N MET A 79 12.85 -3.65 -7.21
CA MET A 79 13.48 -2.39 -7.64
C MET A 79 13.03 -2.03 -9.06
N ASN A 80 12.90 -0.72 -9.34
CA ASN A 80 12.37 -0.20 -10.61
C ASN A 80 10.88 -0.57 -10.86
N GLY A 81 10.17 -1.14 -9.89
CA GLY A 81 8.75 -1.41 -9.99
C GLY A 81 7.94 -0.15 -9.71
N HIS A 82 7.43 0.51 -10.75
CA HIS A 82 6.69 1.78 -10.70
C HIS A 82 5.34 1.61 -11.39
N ASP A 83 4.25 2.14 -10.83
CA ASP A 83 2.87 2.00 -11.32
C ASP A 83 2.49 0.53 -11.61
N PRO A 84 2.57 -0.35 -10.59
CA PRO A 84 2.46 -1.78 -10.80
C PRO A 84 1.01 -2.22 -11.02
N ALA A 85 0.75 -2.92 -12.12
CA ALA A 85 -0.50 -3.63 -12.39
C ALA A 85 -0.33 -5.12 -12.13
N ILE A 86 -0.97 -5.62 -11.07
CA ILE A 86 -0.90 -7.03 -10.66
C ILE A 86 -1.92 -7.87 -11.42
N PHE A 87 -1.47 -9.02 -11.90
CA PHE A 87 -2.31 -10.01 -12.56
C PHE A 87 -1.95 -11.43 -12.12
N LYS A 88 -2.95 -12.28 -11.88
CA LYS A 88 -2.77 -13.70 -11.68
C LYS A 88 -3.18 -14.45 -12.93
N ASP A 89 -2.28 -15.22 -13.50
CA ASP A 89 -2.62 -16.13 -14.58
C ASP A 89 -3.06 -17.49 -14.01
N ASP A 90 -4.35 -17.79 -14.10
CA ASP A 90 -4.92 -19.03 -13.57
C ASP A 90 -4.38 -20.27 -14.27
N ALA A 91 -3.92 -20.17 -15.53
CA ALA A 91 -3.41 -21.30 -16.29
C ALA A 91 -2.04 -21.76 -15.76
N SER A 92 -1.16 -20.84 -15.41
CA SER A 92 0.15 -21.14 -14.85
C SER A 92 0.19 -21.10 -13.32
N GLY A 93 -0.82 -20.51 -12.68
CA GLY A 93 -0.87 -20.24 -11.24
C GLY A 93 0.12 -19.15 -10.79
N LYS A 94 0.78 -18.47 -11.72
CA LYS A 94 1.78 -17.44 -11.43
C LYS A 94 1.17 -16.05 -11.34
N TYR A 95 1.86 -15.19 -10.60
CA TYR A 95 1.55 -13.76 -10.52
C TYR A 95 2.48 -12.99 -11.44
N TYR A 96 1.92 -11.99 -12.11
CA TYR A 96 2.65 -11.08 -12.99
C TYR A 96 2.40 -9.65 -12.57
N VAL A 97 3.41 -8.81 -12.69
CA VAL A 97 3.27 -7.36 -12.57
C VAL A 97 3.80 -6.73 -13.85
N TYR A 98 2.97 -5.88 -14.44
CA TYR A 98 3.35 -4.99 -15.53
C TYR A 98 3.55 -3.60 -14.94
N SER A 99 4.59 -2.88 -15.36
CA SER A 99 4.93 -1.62 -14.73
C SER A 99 5.54 -0.63 -15.71
N THR A 100 5.49 0.63 -15.33
CA THR A 100 6.17 1.73 -16.03
C THR A 100 7.63 1.42 -16.28
N ASP A 101 8.14 1.83 -17.44
CA ASP A 101 9.54 1.74 -17.77
C ASP A 101 10.35 2.74 -16.94
N VAL A 102 10.96 2.26 -15.88
CA VAL A 102 11.88 2.99 -15.00
C VAL A 102 13.17 2.21 -14.85
N GLU A 103 14.30 2.87 -14.93
CA GLU A 103 15.62 2.27 -14.73
C GLU A 103 16.51 3.25 -13.97
N ILE A 104 16.87 2.91 -12.73
CA ILE A 104 17.74 3.72 -11.88
C ILE A 104 19.09 3.89 -12.54
N GLY A 105 19.56 5.15 -12.64
CA GLY A 105 20.88 5.46 -13.19
C GLY A 105 21.01 5.39 -14.72
N SER A 106 19.91 5.10 -15.44
CA SER A 106 19.92 4.96 -16.90
C SER A 106 18.63 5.52 -17.53
N HIS A 107 18.61 5.56 -18.85
CA HIS A 107 17.39 5.76 -19.62
C HIS A 107 16.70 4.39 -19.83
N PRO A 108 15.45 4.23 -19.40
CA PRO A 108 14.76 2.96 -19.53
C PRO A 108 14.53 2.60 -21.00
N ARG A 109 14.66 1.31 -21.32
CA ARG A 109 14.19 0.77 -22.59
C ARG A 109 12.65 0.83 -22.60
N PRO A 110 12.01 1.36 -23.65
CA PRO A 110 10.56 1.34 -23.77
C PRO A 110 10.04 -0.08 -23.99
N GLY A 111 8.88 -0.40 -23.39
CA GLY A 111 8.23 -1.69 -23.63
C GLY A 111 7.29 -2.22 -22.55
N ALA A 112 7.08 -1.51 -21.44
CA ALA A 112 6.39 -1.96 -20.24
C ALA A 112 7.07 -3.19 -19.59
N GLN A 113 7.63 -2.99 -18.42
CA GLN A 113 8.40 -4.02 -17.71
C GLN A 113 7.47 -5.13 -17.19
N ILE A 114 7.93 -6.38 -17.25
CA ILE A 114 7.23 -7.54 -16.69
C ILE A 114 8.05 -8.14 -15.55
N ARG A 115 7.37 -8.40 -14.44
CA ARG A 115 7.90 -9.22 -13.33
C ARG A 115 6.97 -10.39 -13.08
N ARG A 116 7.54 -11.46 -12.54
CA ARG A 116 6.84 -12.70 -12.26
C ARG A 116 7.14 -13.18 -10.85
N SER A 117 6.15 -13.80 -10.20
CA SER A 117 6.28 -14.41 -8.87
C SER A 117 5.45 -15.68 -8.76
N ASN A 118 5.86 -16.59 -7.85
CA ASN A 118 5.07 -17.74 -7.46
C ASN A 118 4.37 -17.54 -6.10
N ASP A 119 4.73 -16.50 -5.34
CA ASP A 119 4.38 -16.37 -3.92
C ASP A 119 4.01 -14.95 -3.50
N LEU A 120 4.05 -13.96 -4.41
CA LEU A 120 3.86 -12.54 -4.14
C LEU A 120 4.96 -11.88 -3.25
N ILE A 121 6.00 -12.64 -2.90
CA ILE A 121 7.10 -12.21 -2.04
C ILE A 121 8.39 -12.05 -2.86
N THR A 122 8.73 -13.09 -3.62
CA THR A 122 9.92 -13.13 -4.47
C THR A 122 9.56 -12.82 -5.90
N TRP A 123 10.21 -11.82 -6.49
CA TRP A 123 9.93 -11.33 -7.83
C TRP A 123 11.15 -11.47 -8.74
N GLU A 124 10.89 -11.92 -9.95
CA GLU A 124 11.85 -12.09 -11.03
C GLU A 124 11.52 -11.13 -12.16
N PHE A 125 12.52 -10.39 -12.63
CA PHE A 125 12.36 -9.59 -13.85
C PHE A 125 12.37 -10.52 -15.07
N VAL A 126 11.32 -10.47 -15.89
CA VAL A 126 11.13 -11.33 -17.07
C VAL A 126 11.61 -10.64 -18.34
N GLY A 127 11.31 -9.36 -18.49
CA GLY A 127 11.59 -8.60 -19.70
C GLY A 127 10.60 -7.46 -19.92
N TRP A 128 10.32 -7.20 -21.18
CA TRP A 128 9.38 -6.17 -21.63
C TRP A 128 8.26 -6.78 -22.46
N ALA A 129 7.04 -6.30 -22.23
CA ALA A 129 5.85 -6.76 -22.94
C ALA A 129 5.90 -6.48 -24.44
N LEU A 130 6.38 -5.28 -24.81
CA LEU A 130 6.51 -4.81 -26.18
C LEU A 130 7.97 -4.90 -26.64
N GLU A 131 8.28 -5.89 -27.47
CA GLU A 131 9.64 -6.08 -27.99
C GLU A 131 10.09 -4.93 -28.88
N ASP A 132 9.16 -4.36 -29.66
CA ASP A 132 9.42 -3.28 -30.62
C ASP A 132 9.33 -1.88 -29.96
N GLY A 133 9.08 -1.82 -28.62
CA GLY A 133 8.91 -0.59 -27.87
C GLY A 133 7.58 0.15 -28.15
N ILE A 134 7.61 1.48 -28.17
CA ILE A 134 6.42 2.30 -28.42
C ILE A 134 6.03 2.19 -29.90
N PRO A 135 4.75 1.89 -30.24
CA PRO A 135 4.29 1.89 -31.63
C PRO A 135 4.55 3.26 -32.32
N GLU A 136 4.96 3.23 -33.58
CA GLU A 136 5.36 4.42 -34.34
C GLU A 136 4.27 5.51 -34.34
N GLU A 137 3.01 5.14 -34.53
CA GLU A 137 1.87 6.05 -34.51
C GLU A 137 1.74 6.76 -33.14
N ILE A 138 1.94 6.03 -32.04
CA ILE A 138 1.86 6.55 -30.69
C ILE A 138 3.04 7.49 -30.41
N GLN A 139 4.25 7.09 -30.79
CA GLN A 139 5.45 7.92 -30.63
C GLN A 139 5.34 9.23 -31.43
N ALA A 140 4.86 9.15 -32.66
CA ALA A 140 4.63 10.32 -33.50
C ALA A 140 3.61 11.31 -32.93
N TRP A 141 2.61 10.79 -32.19
CA TRP A 141 1.60 11.59 -31.51
C TRP A 141 2.13 12.23 -30.22
N THR A 142 2.80 11.46 -29.37
CA THR A 142 3.10 11.83 -27.97
C THR A 142 4.51 12.33 -27.76
N ASN A 143 5.47 12.02 -28.65
CA ASN A 143 6.92 12.13 -28.44
C ASN A 143 7.43 11.35 -27.19
N ALA A 144 6.67 10.33 -26.73
CA ALA A 144 7.05 9.52 -25.58
C ALA A 144 8.35 8.74 -25.86
N THR A 145 9.13 8.54 -24.80
CA THR A 145 10.39 7.76 -24.85
C THR A 145 10.31 6.45 -24.07
N ASN A 146 9.25 6.26 -23.28
CA ASN A 146 9.00 5.08 -22.46
C ASN A 146 7.50 4.85 -22.29
N ILE A 147 7.12 3.66 -21.86
CA ILE A 147 5.74 3.27 -21.57
C ILE A 147 5.45 3.56 -20.10
N TRP A 148 4.26 4.11 -19.82
CA TRP A 148 3.78 4.42 -18.48
C TRP A 148 2.55 3.61 -18.12
N ALA A 149 2.38 3.36 -16.83
CA ALA A 149 1.21 2.85 -16.16
C ALA A 149 0.38 1.87 -17.01
N PRO A 150 0.91 0.67 -17.28
CA PRO A 150 0.16 -0.37 -17.99
C PRO A 150 -0.89 -1.00 -17.08
N ASP A 151 -1.99 -1.51 -17.67
CA ASP A 151 -2.90 -2.46 -17.01
C ASP A 151 -3.22 -3.63 -17.92
N ILE A 152 -3.60 -4.76 -17.34
CA ILE A 152 -3.80 -6.00 -18.07
C ILE A 152 -5.10 -6.70 -17.67
N ILE A 153 -5.78 -7.24 -18.68
CA ILE A 153 -6.93 -8.12 -18.50
C ILE A 153 -6.83 -9.32 -19.43
N LYS A 154 -7.32 -10.47 -18.99
CA LYS A 154 -7.51 -11.63 -19.85
C LYS A 154 -8.93 -11.61 -20.44
N ALA A 155 -9.05 -11.63 -21.76
CA ALA A 155 -10.31 -11.65 -22.48
C ALA A 155 -10.35 -12.89 -23.39
N GLY A 156 -11.08 -13.93 -22.97
CA GLY A 156 -11.06 -15.22 -23.65
C GLY A 156 -9.67 -15.85 -23.62
N ASN A 157 -9.09 -16.06 -24.80
CA ASN A 157 -7.77 -16.67 -24.96
C ASN A 157 -6.64 -15.64 -25.13
N GLU A 158 -6.94 -14.34 -25.13
CA GLU A 158 -5.93 -13.30 -25.29
C GLU A 158 -5.71 -12.50 -24.02
N TYR A 159 -4.49 -12.03 -23.83
CA TYR A 159 -4.11 -11.03 -22.85
C TYR A 159 -4.14 -9.66 -23.52
N ARG A 160 -4.83 -8.72 -22.92
CA ARG A 160 -5.00 -7.34 -23.39
C ARG A 160 -4.24 -6.43 -22.44
N LEU A 161 -3.16 -5.83 -22.95
CA LEU A 161 -2.32 -4.88 -22.20
C LEU A 161 -2.64 -3.48 -22.70
N TYR A 162 -3.10 -2.63 -21.79
CA TYR A 162 -3.38 -1.21 -22.03
C TYR A 162 -2.21 -0.40 -21.52
N CYS A 163 -1.58 0.34 -22.41
CA CYS A 163 -0.36 1.09 -22.12
C CYS A 163 -0.60 2.58 -22.30
N SER A 164 0.01 3.40 -21.45
CA SER A 164 0.02 4.86 -21.57
C SER A 164 1.32 5.33 -22.20
N ALA A 165 1.24 6.32 -23.06
CA ALA A 165 2.39 7.03 -23.61
C ALA A 165 2.17 8.54 -23.56
N SER A 166 3.13 9.27 -23.01
CA SER A 166 3.10 10.73 -22.86
C SER A 166 4.51 11.27 -22.63
N THR A 167 4.61 12.57 -22.44
CA THR A 167 5.80 13.25 -21.90
C THR A 167 5.41 14.00 -20.63
N PHE A 168 6.35 14.12 -19.67
CA PHE A 168 6.05 14.70 -18.36
C PHE A 168 5.53 16.15 -18.48
N GLY A 169 4.38 16.42 -17.83
CA GLY A 169 3.70 17.72 -17.89
C GLY A 169 2.92 17.99 -19.17
N SER A 170 2.85 17.03 -20.09
CA SER A 170 2.07 17.12 -21.33
C SER A 170 0.67 16.57 -21.15
N GLN A 171 -0.28 17.12 -21.92
CA GLN A 171 -1.62 16.57 -22.11
C GLN A 171 -1.75 15.84 -23.46
N LYS A 172 -0.71 15.90 -24.27
CA LYS A 172 -0.64 15.17 -25.54
C LYS A 172 -0.23 13.74 -25.27
N SER A 173 -1.25 12.92 -25.02
CA SER A 173 -1.10 11.57 -24.47
C SER A 173 -1.94 10.55 -25.24
N ALA A 174 -1.65 9.27 -25.08
CA ALA A 174 -2.44 8.19 -25.64
C ALA A 174 -2.43 6.96 -24.75
N ILE A 175 -3.60 6.34 -24.59
CA ILE A 175 -3.74 4.96 -24.12
C ILE A 175 -3.98 4.09 -25.34
N PHE A 176 -3.19 3.05 -25.49
CA PHE A 176 -3.29 2.11 -26.60
C PHE A 176 -3.33 0.66 -26.10
N LEU A 177 -3.92 -0.21 -26.90
CA LEU A 177 -4.06 -1.63 -26.67
C LEU A 177 -2.97 -2.41 -27.41
N ALA A 178 -2.33 -3.32 -26.70
CA ALA A 178 -1.52 -4.39 -27.24
C ALA A 178 -2.00 -5.76 -26.75
N VAL A 179 -1.83 -6.81 -27.55
CA VAL A 179 -2.39 -8.13 -27.26
C VAL A 179 -1.35 -9.23 -27.44
N SER A 180 -1.52 -10.29 -26.64
CA SER A 180 -0.70 -11.51 -26.73
C SER A 180 -1.52 -12.76 -26.37
N ASN A 181 -1.03 -13.93 -26.76
CA ASN A 181 -1.55 -15.22 -26.30
C ASN A 181 -0.79 -15.74 -25.06
N SER A 182 0.17 -14.99 -24.56
CA SER A 182 1.00 -15.32 -23.40
C SER A 182 1.06 -14.11 -22.44
N PRO A 183 1.03 -14.31 -21.11
CA PRO A 183 1.22 -13.22 -20.15
C PRO A 183 2.64 -12.63 -20.21
N GLU A 184 3.63 -13.34 -20.75
CA GLU A 184 5.01 -12.85 -20.92
C GLU A 184 5.23 -12.18 -22.28
N GLY A 185 4.20 -12.10 -23.11
CA GLY A 185 4.31 -11.54 -24.46
C GLY A 185 4.82 -12.54 -25.51
N PRO A 186 5.34 -12.05 -26.64
CA PRO A 186 5.37 -10.63 -27.03
C PRO A 186 3.96 -10.08 -27.27
N PHE A 187 3.71 -8.86 -26.82
CA PHE A 187 2.47 -8.14 -27.10
C PHE A 187 2.60 -7.39 -28.43
N LYS A 188 1.54 -7.41 -29.21
CA LYS A 188 1.48 -6.72 -30.51
C LYS A 188 0.44 -5.61 -30.48
N TYR A 189 0.81 -4.43 -30.94
CA TYR A 189 -0.05 -3.27 -31.04
C TYR A 189 -1.34 -3.59 -31.82
N ARG A 190 -2.48 -3.17 -31.27
CA ARG A 190 -3.80 -3.35 -31.91
C ARG A 190 -4.43 -2.02 -32.32
N GLY A 191 -4.32 -0.97 -31.50
CA GLY A 191 -4.92 0.33 -31.81
C GLY A 191 -4.95 1.28 -30.62
N ILE A 192 -5.30 2.53 -30.90
CA ILE A 192 -5.53 3.57 -29.89
C ILE A 192 -6.89 3.32 -29.24
N VAL A 193 -6.94 3.37 -27.90
CA VAL A 193 -8.18 3.32 -27.12
C VAL A 193 -8.73 4.74 -26.91
N VAL A 194 -7.91 5.64 -26.44
CA VAL A 194 -8.21 7.06 -26.26
C VAL A 194 -6.92 7.86 -26.38
N LYS A 195 -7.00 9.05 -26.98
CA LYS A 195 -5.87 10.01 -27.03
C LYS A 195 -6.38 11.40 -26.74
N THR A 196 -5.49 12.23 -26.19
CA THR A 196 -5.75 13.63 -25.85
C THR A 196 -4.74 14.55 -26.49
N ASP A 197 -5.18 15.80 -26.75
CA ASP A 197 -4.33 16.91 -27.20
C ASP A 197 -4.39 18.08 -26.19
N THR A 198 -3.57 19.07 -26.40
CA THR A 198 -3.54 20.28 -25.56
C THR A 198 -4.91 20.98 -25.61
N GLY A 199 -5.50 21.19 -24.43
CA GLY A 199 -6.79 21.84 -24.27
C GLY A 199 -7.97 20.88 -24.09
N ASP A 200 -7.77 19.57 -24.23
CA ASP A 200 -8.79 18.58 -23.86
C ASP A 200 -9.06 18.60 -22.35
N PRO A 201 -10.24 18.22 -21.89
CA PRO A 201 -10.58 18.27 -20.47
C PRO A 201 -9.84 17.23 -19.62
N VAL A 202 -9.38 16.14 -20.21
CA VAL A 202 -8.75 14.98 -19.53
C VAL A 202 -7.32 14.76 -20.02
N ASN A 203 -6.59 13.87 -19.34
CA ASN A 203 -5.30 13.35 -19.79
C ASN A 203 -5.41 11.84 -20.02
N ALA A 204 -5.09 11.36 -21.22
CA ALA A 204 -5.22 9.95 -21.60
C ALA A 204 -4.02 9.12 -21.15
N ILE A 205 -3.88 8.93 -19.82
CA ILE A 205 -2.91 8.03 -19.19
C ILE A 205 -3.56 7.29 -18.01
N ASP A 206 -2.85 6.34 -17.42
CA ASP A 206 -3.19 5.61 -16.20
C ASP A 206 -4.45 4.76 -16.35
N ALA A 207 -4.47 3.88 -17.35
CA ALA A 207 -5.58 2.98 -17.60
C ALA A 207 -5.69 1.88 -16.54
N ASN A 208 -6.94 1.57 -16.11
CA ASN A 208 -7.28 0.31 -15.46
C ASN A 208 -8.57 -0.25 -16.04
N LEU A 209 -8.60 -1.55 -16.29
CA LEU A 209 -9.75 -2.25 -16.84
C LEU A 209 -10.57 -2.91 -15.73
N VAL A 210 -11.87 -2.66 -15.75
CA VAL A 210 -12.84 -3.27 -14.84
C VAL A 210 -13.96 -3.94 -15.60
N VAL A 211 -14.38 -5.11 -15.14
CA VAL A 211 -15.55 -5.83 -15.66
C VAL A 211 -16.73 -5.59 -14.71
N GLU A 212 -17.84 -5.13 -15.26
CA GLU A 212 -19.05 -4.95 -14.49
C GLU A 212 -19.65 -6.30 -14.11
N GLU A 213 -19.86 -6.48 -12.81
CA GLU A 213 -20.47 -7.70 -12.26
C GLU A 213 -21.89 -7.90 -12.80
N GLY A 214 -22.20 -9.12 -13.20
CA GLY A 214 -23.52 -9.53 -13.69
C GLY A 214 -23.77 -9.26 -15.17
N THR A 215 -23.17 -8.23 -15.79
CA THR A 215 -23.31 -7.93 -17.22
C THR A 215 -22.13 -8.40 -18.05
N GLY A 216 -20.94 -8.44 -17.45
CA GLY A 216 -19.69 -8.71 -18.15
C GLY A 216 -19.20 -7.57 -19.03
N GLN A 217 -19.84 -6.40 -18.99
CA GLN A 217 -19.40 -5.22 -19.72
C GLN A 217 -18.07 -4.72 -19.20
N GLN A 218 -17.11 -4.47 -20.10
CA GLN A 218 -15.82 -3.90 -19.77
C GLN A 218 -15.85 -2.38 -19.79
N TYR A 219 -15.17 -1.78 -18.82
CA TYR A 219 -14.93 -0.35 -18.75
C TYR A 219 -13.44 -0.10 -18.49
N MET A 220 -12.93 1.01 -19.02
CA MET A 220 -11.63 1.55 -18.68
C MET A 220 -11.80 2.79 -17.80
N VAL A 221 -11.21 2.78 -16.63
CA VAL A 221 -11.04 3.97 -15.81
C VAL A 221 -9.64 4.52 -16.06
N TYR A 222 -9.50 5.84 -16.21
CA TYR A 222 -8.24 6.47 -16.58
C TYR A 222 -8.24 7.96 -16.24
N GLY A 223 -7.08 8.59 -16.30
CA GLY A 223 -6.91 10.03 -16.15
C GLY A 223 -5.90 10.39 -15.07
N SER A 224 -5.30 11.54 -15.22
CA SER A 224 -4.28 12.10 -14.35
C SER A 224 -4.36 13.61 -14.41
N PHE A 225 -4.43 14.28 -13.25
CA PHE A 225 -4.57 15.75 -13.15
C PHE A 225 -5.77 16.31 -13.92
N TRP A 226 -5.66 17.50 -14.54
CA TRP A 226 -6.69 18.20 -15.33
C TRP A 226 -8.11 18.11 -14.75
N SER A 227 -9.04 17.40 -15.42
CA SER A 227 -10.40 17.20 -14.92
C SER A 227 -10.54 15.97 -14.02
N GLY A 228 -9.46 15.26 -13.74
CA GLY A 228 -9.44 14.09 -12.87
C GLY A 228 -9.65 12.79 -13.62
N ILE A 229 -10.41 11.89 -13.00
CA ILE A 229 -10.58 10.50 -13.40
C ILE A 229 -11.91 10.32 -14.15
N ASN A 230 -11.84 9.66 -15.29
CA ASN A 230 -12.97 9.31 -16.13
C ASN A 230 -13.14 7.80 -16.29
N ILE A 231 -14.34 7.36 -16.58
CA ILE A 231 -14.66 5.98 -16.94
C ILE A 231 -15.26 5.94 -18.33
N LEU A 232 -14.73 5.07 -19.19
CA LEU A 232 -15.09 4.92 -20.60
C LEU A 232 -15.52 3.48 -20.86
N LYS A 233 -16.58 3.30 -21.63
CA LYS A 233 -17.06 1.98 -22.04
C LYS A 233 -16.14 1.36 -23.08
N ILE A 234 -15.79 0.08 -22.89
CA ILE A 234 -14.95 -0.68 -23.80
C ILE A 234 -15.80 -1.71 -24.55
N ASP A 235 -15.55 -1.85 -25.83
CA ASP A 235 -16.10 -2.92 -26.65
C ASP A 235 -15.43 -4.25 -26.26
N ASN A 236 -16.24 -5.20 -25.80
CA ASN A 236 -15.74 -6.46 -25.26
C ASN A 236 -15.03 -7.34 -26.30
N GLU A 237 -15.37 -7.19 -27.59
CA GLU A 237 -14.79 -8.00 -28.67
C GLU A 237 -13.42 -7.44 -29.09
N THR A 238 -13.36 -6.15 -29.33
CA THR A 238 -12.14 -5.51 -29.84
C THR A 238 -11.17 -5.08 -28.74
N GLY A 239 -11.67 -4.75 -27.54
CA GLY A 239 -10.91 -4.13 -26.45
C GLY A 239 -10.65 -2.65 -26.65
N LEU A 240 -11.23 -2.01 -27.66
CA LEU A 240 -11.11 -0.59 -27.93
C LEU A 240 -12.31 0.18 -27.34
N ALA A 241 -12.29 1.51 -27.41
CA ALA A 241 -13.42 2.33 -26.95
C ALA A 241 -14.70 1.97 -27.70
N ALA A 242 -15.80 1.75 -26.96
CA ALA A 242 -17.12 1.46 -27.53
C ALA A 242 -17.92 2.73 -27.88
N GLU A 243 -17.45 3.89 -27.46
CA GLU A 243 -18.10 5.19 -27.63
C GLU A 243 -17.07 6.29 -27.90
N GLU A 244 -17.50 7.36 -28.55
CA GLU A 244 -16.68 8.55 -28.78
C GLU A 244 -16.58 9.41 -27.52
N GLY A 245 -15.53 10.23 -27.44
CA GLY A 245 -15.28 11.16 -26.34
C GLY A 245 -14.46 10.57 -25.22
N PHE A 246 -14.59 11.14 -24.03
CA PHE A 246 -13.73 10.85 -22.89
C PHE A 246 -14.44 10.10 -21.75
N GLY A 247 -15.69 9.67 -21.96
CA GLY A 247 -16.50 9.00 -20.95
C GLY A 247 -16.97 9.93 -19.83
N LYS A 248 -17.34 9.35 -18.67
CA LYS A 248 -17.94 10.04 -17.53
C LYS A 248 -16.89 10.32 -16.45
N SER A 249 -16.83 11.55 -15.92
CA SER A 249 -16.00 11.87 -14.73
C SER A 249 -16.56 11.20 -13.47
N ILE A 250 -15.67 10.54 -12.70
CA ILE A 250 -16.02 9.80 -11.49
C ILE A 250 -15.21 10.19 -10.25
N ALA A 251 -14.10 10.93 -10.43
CA ALA A 251 -13.35 11.54 -9.33
C ALA A 251 -12.59 12.78 -9.81
N ARG A 252 -12.45 13.78 -8.95
CA ARG A 252 -11.81 15.07 -9.28
C ARG A 252 -11.15 15.67 -8.06
N ARG A 253 -10.14 16.53 -8.31
CA ARG A 253 -9.60 17.42 -7.28
C ARG A 253 -9.59 18.87 -7.77
N PRO A 254 -9.77 19.86 -6.86
CA PRO A 254 -9.77 21.27 -7.26
C PRO A 254 -8.36 21.75 -7.61
N ARG A 255 -8.29 22.82 -8.38
CA ARG A 255 -7.01 23.45 -8.77
C ARG A 255 -6.24 24.04 -7.59
N SER A 256 -6.87 24.28 -6.44
CA SER A 256 -6.21 24.72 -5.21
C SER A 256 -5.17 23.72 -4.67
N VAL A 257 -5.24 22.47 -5.13
CA VAL A 257 -4.27 21.38 -4.87
C VAL A 257 -3.77 20.81 -6.20
N ASP A 258 -3.57 21.68 -7.19
CA ASP A 258 -3.06 21.37 -8.53
C ASP A 258 -3.87 20.33 -9.34
N GLY A 259 -5.09 19.99 -8.86
CA GLY A 259 -5.85 18.88 -9.42
C GLY A 259 -5.15 17.52 -9.29
N ALA A 260 -4.20 17.38 -8.35
CA ALA A 260 -3.31 16.24 -8.22
C ALA A 260 -4.04 14.96 -7.78
N ILE A 261 -4.62 14.28 -8.75
CA ILE A 261 -5.28 12.97 -8.67
C ILE A 261 -4.89 12.16 -9.89
N GLU A 262 -4.49 10.89 -9.71
CA GLU A 262 -4.11 9.99 -10.80
C GLU A 262 -4.11 8.53 -10.34
N GLY A 263 -3.63 7.61 -11.18
CA GLY A 263 -3.47 6.19 -10.86
C GLY A 263 -4.78 5.51 -10.43
N PRO A 264 -5.90 5.66 -11.18
CA PRO A 264 -7.16 5.08 -10.77
C PRO A 264 -7.14 3.56 -10.90
N TYR A 265 -7.76 2.87 -9.95
CA TYR A 265 -7.96 1.42 -10.00
C TYR A 265 -9.33 1.07 -9.43
N ILE A 266 -10.16 0.35 -10.17
CA ILE A 266 -11.46 -0.12 -9.70
C ILE A 266 -11.42 -1.62 -9.46
N ARG A 267 -11.89 -2.05 -8.27
CA ARG A 267 -12.09 -3.46 -7.95
C ARG A 267 -13.44 -3.69 -7.31
N TYR A 268 -14.16 -4.70 -7.79
CA TYR A 268 -15.40 -5.17 -7.17
C TYR A 268 -15.09 -6.16 -6.05
N ASN A 269 -15.77 -5.99 -4.91
CA ASN A 269 -15.76 -6.96 -3.82
C ASN A 269 -17.18 -7.55 -3.68
N LYS A 270 -17.32 -8.82 -4.02
CA LYS A 270 -18.59 -9.54 -3.98
C LYS A 270 -19.19 -9.67 -2.58
N ASP A 271 -18.34 -9.73 -1.56
CA ASP A 271 -18.76 -9.92 -0.17
C ASP A 271 -19.43 -8.66 0.41
N THR A 272 -18.99 -7.47 -0.05
CA THR A 272 -19.58 -6.18 0.31
C THR A 272 -20.59 -5.69 -0.73
N GLY A 273 -20.51 -6.20 -1.96
CA GLY A 273 -21.32 -5.77 -3.10
C GLY A 273 -21.04 -4.34 -3.54
N TYR A 274 -19.78 -3.87 -3.39
CA TYR A 274 -19.34 -2.55 -3.81
C TYR A 274 -18.19 -2.63 -4.81
N TYR A 275 -18.13 -1.66 -5.70
CA TYR A 275 -16.95 -1.26 -6.45
C TYR A 275 -16.17 -0.26 -5.62
N TYR A 276 -14.87 -0.43 -5.54
CA TYR A 276 -13.94 0.46 -4.85
C TYR A 276 -13.05 1.13 -5.87
N LEU A 277 -13.11 2.46 -5.92
CA LEU A 277 -12.21 3.28 -6.72
C LEU A 277 -11.07 3.73 -5.84
N PHE A 278 -9.88 3.20 -6.09
CA PHE A 278 -8.62 3.66 -5.53
C PHE A 278 -8.04 4.73 -6.44
N VAL A 279 -7.48 5.77 -5.86
CA VAL A 279 -6.81 6.87 -6.55
C VAL A 279 -5.61 7.32 -5.75
N SER A 280 -4.65 7.92 -6.42
CA SER A 280 -3.49 8.52 -5.76
C SER A 280 -3.55 10.03 -5.79
N TYR A 281 -3.31 10.66 -4.64
CA TYR A 281 -3.28 12.11 -4.46
C TYR A 281 -1.87 12.57 -4.14
N GLY A 282 -1.56 13.83 -4.49
CA GLY A 282 -0.27 14.45 -4.20
C GLY A 282 0.80 14.22 -5.25
N SER A 283 2.05 14.38 -4.87
CA SER A 283 3.20 14.25 -5.76
C SER A 283 3.88 12.89 -5.61
N LEU A 284 4.07 12.19 -6.71
CA LEU A 284 4.77 10.89 -6.77
C LEU A 284 6.24 10.96 -6.29
N PHE A 285 6.77 12.15 -6.02
CA PHE A 285 8.13 12.35 -5.49
C PHE A 285 8.16 12.69 -3.99
N SER A 286 6.98 12.88 -3.34
CA SER A 286 6.92 13.31 -1.93
C SER A 286 5.72 12.77 -1.19
N ASP A 287 4.58 13.46 -1.26
CA ASP A 287 3.38 13.22 -0.46
C ASP A 287 2.32 12.33 -1.14
N TYR A 288 2.73 11.58 -2.13
CA TYR A 288 1.85 10.64 -2.83
C TYR A 288 1.23 9.65 -1.86
N HIS A 289 -0.10 9.51 -1.91
CA HIS A 289 -0.83 8.65 -1.00
C HIS A 289 -2.10 8.11 -1.65
N ILE A 290 -2.56 6.93 -1.18
CA ILE A 290 -3.70 6.22 -1.74
C ILE A 290 -4.97 6.60 -1.00
N ARG A 291 -6.00 6.97 -1.75
CA ARG A 291 -7.35 7.20 -1.26
C ARG A 291 -8.36 6.31 -1.96
N VAL A 292 -9.49 6.06 -1.29
CA VAL A 292 -10.54 5.19 -1.81
C VAL A 292 -11.93 5.77 -1.59
N GLY A 293 -12.80 5.54 -2.58
CA GLY A 293 -14.24 5.69 -2.46
C GLY A 293 -14.94 4.43 -2.95
N ARG A 294 -16.21 4.24 -2.60
CA ARG A 294 -17.00 3.07 -3.01
C ARG A 294 -18.33 3.41 -3.65
N SER A 295 -18.82 2.54 -4.52
CA SER A 295 -20.12 2.68 -5.22
C SER A 295 -20.79 1.34 -5.42
N LYS A 296 -22.12 1.34 -5.52
CA LYS A 296 -22.90 0.15 -5.98
C LYS A 296 -22.90 -0.01 -7.50
N SER A 297 -22.49 1.02 -8.23
CA SER A 297 -22.39 1.01 -9.69
C SER A 297 -20.93 1.20 -10.10
N VAL A 298 -20.48 0.47 -11.13
CA VAL A 298 -19.15 0.61 -11.71
C VAL A 298 -18.87 2.03 -12.22
N THR A 299 -19.90 2.73 -12.67
CA THR A 299 -19.80 4.11 -13.17
C THR A 299 -20.07 5.18 -12.10
N GLY A 300 -20.07 4.80 -10.82
CA GLY A 300 -20.28 5.72 -9.69
C GLY A 300 -21.76 6.17 -9.52
N PRO A 301 -22.03 7.14 -8.62
CA PRO A 301 -21.02 7.95 -7.91
C PRO A 301 -20.23 7.15 -6.87
N TYR A 302 -18.94 7.46 -6.72
CA TYR A 302 -18.09 6.93 -5.68
C TYR A 302 -18.07 7.88 -4.48
N VAL A 303 -18.36 7.35 -3.29
CA VAL A 303 -18.41 8.14 -2.06
C VAL A 303 -17.38 7.64 -1.04
N ASP A 304 -16.88 8.57 -0.23
CA ASP A 304 -16.00 8.26 0.90
C ASP A 304 -16.79 7.78 2.15
N PHE A 305 -16.08 7.60 3.27
CA PHE A 305 -16.65 7.13 4.54
C PHE A 305 -17.79 8.03 5.05
N ASN A 306 -17.68 9.33 4.81
CA ASN A 306 -18.65 10.33 5.24
C ASN A 306 -19.75 10.62 4.20
N GLY A 307 -19.79 9.83 3.10
CA GLY A 307 -20.76 10.00 2.02
C GLY A 307 -20.44 11.13 1.03
N THR A 308 -19.23 11.69 1.08
CA THR A 308 -18.80 12.71 0.13
C THR A 308 -18.42 12.08 -1.19
N GLU A 309 -18.97 12.56 -2.31
CA GLU A 309 -18.59 12.09 -3.63
C GLU A 309 -17.14 12.49 -3.96
N LEU A 310 -16.38 11.58 -4.59
CA LEU A 310 -15.02 11.86 -5.04
C LEU A 310 -14.95 12.93 -6.16
N THR A 311 -16.08 13.30 -6.72
CA THR A 311 -16.20 14.41 -7.68
C THR A 311 -16.39 15.78 -7.00
N ASN A 312 -16.55 15.83 -5.67
CA ASN A 312 -16.79 17.05 -4.91
C ASN A 312 -15.50 17.89 -4.82
N ILE A 313 -15.50 19.07 -5.46
CA ILE A 313 -14.37 20.01 -5.46
C ILE A 313 -14.61 21.24 -4.56
N GLU A 314 -15.75 21.30 -3.87
CA GLU A 314 -16.17 22.41 -3.01
C GLU A 314 -15.77 22.18 -1.55
N LYS A 315 -15.73 20.91 -1.13
CA LYS A 315 -15.28 20.50 0.20
C LYS A 315 -13.76 20.67 0.30
N ASN A 316 -13.24 20.75 1.53
CA ASN A 316 -11.80 20.71 1.76
C ASN A 316 -11.18 19.49 1.04
N PRO A 317 -10.25 19.71 0.07
CA PRO A 317 -9.74 18.64 -0.78
C PRO A 317 -8.94 17.57 -0.03
N TYR A 318 -8.52 17.85 1.20
CA TYR A 318 -7.84 16.89 2.06
C TYR A 318 -8.81 15.94 2.78
N GLU A 319 -10.12 16.28 2.85
CA GLU A 319 -11.14 15.48 3.51
C GLU A 319 -11.94 14.58 2.54
N VAL A 320 -11.66 14.64 1.23
CA VAL A 320 -12.37 13.85 0.22
C VAL A 320 -11.64 12.54 -0.04
N GLY A 321 -12.36 11.41 0.09
CA GLY A 321 -11.80 10.07 -0.06
C GLY A 321 -11.11 9.55 1.22
N VAL A 322 -11.25 8.27 1.52
CA VAL A 322 -10.60 7.61 2.66
C VAL A 322 -9.13 7.38 2.39
N LYS A 323 -8.22 7.98 3.15
CA LYS A 323 -6.77 7.76 3.03
C LYS A 323 -6.39 6.44 3.69
N ILE A 324 -6.03 5.44 2.88
CA ILE A 324 -5.73 4.08 3.35
C ILE A 324 -4.24 3.78 3.49
N ALA A 325 -3.39 4.54 2.81
CA ALA A 325 -1.93 4.43 2.91
C ALA A 325 -1.29 5.75 2.48
N GLY A 326 -0.20 6.13 3.11
CA GLY A 326 0.61 7.30 2.81
C GLY A 326 2.02 7.13 3.36
N GLY A 327 2.88 8.14 3.23
CA GLY A 327 4.24 8.09 3.76
C GLY A 327 4.25 7.85 5.27
N TYR A 328 5.14 6.98 5.75
CA TYR A 328 5.16 6.53 7.15
C TYR A 328 6.56 6.15 7.64
N LYS A 329 6.74 6.20 8.97
CA LYS A 329 7.95 5.74 9.63
C LYS A 329 7.64 5.19 11.02
N PHE A 330 7.99 3.93 11.27
CA PHE A 330 7.93 3.32 12.60
C PHE A 330 9.25 3.57 13.33
N GLU A 331 9.20 4.26 14.47
CA GLU A 331 10.38 4.54 15.33
C GLU A 331 11.65 4.93 14.57
N GLN A 332 12.64 4.02 14.63
CA GLN A 332 13.97 4.16 14.00
C GLN A 332 14.05 3.38 12.66
N ASP A 333 12.95 2.80 12.22
CA ASP A 333 12.92 2.05 10.98
C ASP A 333 13.15 2.97 9.77
N LEU A 334 13.41 2.38 8.61
CA LEU A 334 13.44 3.12 7.35
C LEU A 334 12.05 3.71 7.07
N GLY A 335 11.97 5.01 6.87
CA GLY A 335 10.74 5.65 6.41
C GLY A 335 10.47 5.30 4.94
N TRP A 336 9.18 5.22 4.61
CA TRP A 336 8.71 5.04 3.24
C TRP A 336 7.85 6.23 2.84
N MET A 337 8.06 6.77 1.67
CA MET A 337 7.33 7.91 1.12
C MET A 337 6.78 7.62 -0.27
N ALA A 338 5.88 8.49 -0.74
CA ALA A 338 5.30 8.43 -2.07
C ALA A 338 4.66 7.06 -2.38
N LEU A 339 3.82 6.57 -1.46
CA LEU A 339 3.05 5.34 -1.65
C LEU A 339 1.87 5.61 -2.57
N GLY A 340 1.85 5.03 -3.75
CA GLY A 340 0.75 5.28 -4.67
C GLY A 340 0.74 4.43 -5.92
N HIS A 341 -0.17 4.79 -6.82
CA HIS A 341 -0.44 4.14 -8.09
C HIS A 341 -0.59 2.62 -7.90
N ASN A 342 -1.64 2.26 -7.19
CA ASN A 342 -1.84 0.87 -6.77
C ASN A 342 -2.71 0.07 -7.74
N SER A 343 -2.50 -1.23 -7.71
CA SER A 343 -3.43 -2.24 -8.20
C SER A 343 -3.89 -3.15 -7.05
N VAL A 344 -4.99 -3.88 -7.26
CA VAL A 344 -5.60 -4.73 -6.24
C VAL A 344 -5.89 -6.12 -6.80
N LEU A 345 -5.36 -7.14 -6.14
CA LEU A 345 -5.59 -8.54 -6.46
C LEU A 345 -6.53 -9.18 -5.43
N ASN A 346 -7.52 -9.93 -5.91
CA ASN A 346 -8.21 -10.95 -5.14
C ASN A 346 -7.77 -12.32 -5.65
N ASP A 347 -7.14 -13.08 -4.79
CA ASP A 347 -6.78 -14.47 -5.04
C ASP A 347 -7.56 -15.40 -4.12
N ASN A 348 -8.67 -15.95 -4.60
CA ASN A 348 -9.52 -16.87 -3.86
C ASN A 348 -9.96 -16.36 -2.47
N GLY A 349 -10.27 -15.07 -2.36
CA GLY A 349 -10.69 -14.41 -1.13
C GLY A 349 -9.54 -13.80 -0.31
N GLU A 350 -8.29 -14.08 -0.66
CA GLU A 350 -7.13 -13.36 -0.15
C GLU A 350 -6.89 -12.09 -0.97
N TRP A 351 -6.81 -10.95 -0.30
CA TRP A 351 -6.71 -9.66 -0.97
C TRP A 351 -5.33 -9.03 -0.77
N PHE A 352 -4.83 -8.39 -1.82
CA PHE A 352 -3.53 -7.75 -1.84
C PHE A 352 -3.61 -6.38 -2.53
N LEU A 353 -2.89 -5.43 -1.96
CA LEU A 353 -2.60 -4.14 -2.57
C LEU A 353 -1.15 -4.17 -3.06
N VAL A 354 -0.95 -3.81 -4.32
CA VAL A 354 0.38 -3.68 -4.93
C VAL A 354 0.56 -2.24 -5.37
N HIS A 355 1.61 -1.59 -4.92
CA HIS A 355 1.86 -0.17 -5.18
C HIS A 355 3.36 0.09 -5.29
N HIS A 356 3.76 1.25 -5.74
CA HIS A 356 5.14 1.67 -5.59
C HIS A 356 5.34 2.54 -4.34
N ALA A 357 6.57 2.59 -3.86
CA ALA A 357 7.00 3.48 -2.79
C ALA A 357 8.50 3.80 -2.96
N ARG A 358 8.97 4.80 -2.22
CA ARG A 358 10.37 5.19 -2.16
C ARG A 358 10.84 5.22 -0.71
N PRO A 359 12.10 4.84 -0.42
CA PRO A 359 12.69 5.08 0.88
C PRO A 359 12.75 6.58 1.19
N GLU A 360 12.58 6.95 2.45
CA GLU A 360 12.64 8.34 2.90
C GLU A 360 13.96 9.00 2.51
N GLY A 361 13.87 10.15 1.82
CA GLY A 361 15.04 10.89 1.33
C GLY A 361 15.63 10.41 0.00
N GLU A 362 15.13 9.30 -0.56
CA GLU A 362 15.69 8.65 -1.75
C GLU A 362 14.68 8.60 -2.91
N GLN A 363 14.36 9.77 -3.46
CA GLN A 363 13.35 9.93 -4.51
C GLN A 363 13.58 9.09 -5.77
N ASN A 364 14.83 8.76 -6.07
CA ASN A 364 15.22 8.07 -7.30
C ASN A 364 15.22 6.54 -7.18
N TRP A 365 14.83 5.99 -6.01
CA TRP A 365 14.81 4.56 -5.77
C TRP A 365 13.38 4.03 -5.60
N PRO A 366 12.61 3.86 -6.68
CA PRO A 366 11.28 3.28 -6.59
C PRO A 366 11.36 1.75 -6.38
N TYR A 367 10.53 1.26 -5.47
CA TYR A 367 10.33 -0.15 -5.22
C TYR A 367 8.85 -0.50 -5.30
N MET A 368 8.53 -1.59 -5.95
CA MET A 368 7.20 -2.20 -5.83
C MET A 368 7.05 -2.84 -4.46
N GLN A 369 5.90 -2.67 -3.84
CA GLN A 369 5.53 -3.26 -2.57
C GLN A 369 4.22 -4.02 -2.68
N VAL A 370 4.16 -5.20 -2.09
CA VAL A 370 2.93 -5.99 -1.93
C VAL A 370 2.54 -5.98 -0.47
N ARG A 371 1.27 -5.66 -0.19
CA ARG A 371 0.73 -5.65 1.17
C ARG A 371 -0.56 -6.45 1.25
N LYS A 372 -0.77 -7.12 2.37
CA LYS A 372 -2.07 -7.72 2.65
C LYS A 372 -3.13 -6.63 2.76
N LEU A 373 -4.27 -6.87 2.10
CA LEU A 373 -5.45 -6.01 2.21
C LEU A 373 -6.53 -6.82 2.91
N VAL A 374 -7.16 -6.24 3.91
CA VAL A 374 -8.26 -6.84 4.65
C VAL A 374 -9.44 -5.87 4.71
N TRP A 375 -10.57 -6.28 5.26
CA TRP A 375 -11.80 -5.50 5.23
C TRP A 375 -12.29 -5.22 6.65
N SER A 376 -12.67 -3.95 6.90
CA SER A 376 -13.42 -3.59 8.11
C SER A 376 -14.81 -4.26 8.11
N GLU A 377 -15.50 -4.22 9.23
CA GLU A 377 -16.88 -4.73 9.32
C GLU A 377 -17.83 -3.98 8.39
N ASP A 378 -17.61 -2.68 8.25
CA ASP A 378 -18.39 -1.80 7.36
C ASP A 378 -17.96 -1.91 5.90
N GLY A 379 -17.03 -2.82 5.58
CA GLY A 379 -16.55 -3.09 4.23
C GLY A 379 -15.61 -2.04 3.67
N TRP A 380 -14.80 -1.36 4.48
CA TRP A 380 -13.72 -0.50 3.99
C TRP A 380 -12.41 -1.28 3.89
N PRO A 381 -11.61 -1.04 2.83
CA PRO A 381 -10.30 -1.70 2.69
C PRO A 381 -9.30 -1.15 3.71
N LEU A 382 -8.59 -2.07 4.35
CA LEU A 382 -7.55 -1.81 5.34
C LEU A 382 -6.25 -2.46 4.86
N VAL A 383 -5.19 -1.68 4.79
CA VAL A 383 -3.88 -2.12 4.27
C VAL A 383 -2.97 -2.50 5.43
N SER A 384 -2.29 -3.65 5.34
CA SER A 384 -1.27 -4.04 6.33
C SER A 384 -0.12 -3.04 6.35
N PRO A 385 0.38 -2.62 7.52
CA PRO A 385 1.56 -1.75 7.62
C PRO A 385 2.85 -2.43 7.17
N GLU A 386 2.92 -3.77 7.17
CA GLU A 386 4.08 -4.54 6.74
C GLU A 386 3.93 -5.06 5.32
N LEU A 387 5.06 -5.28 4.65
CA LEU A 387 5.10 -5.98 3.38
C LEU A 387 4.66 -7.42 3.56
N TYR A 388 4.00 -7.97 2.55
CA TYR A 388 3.51 -9.34 2.59
C TYR A 388 4.66 -10.35 2.71
N ALA A 389 4.53 -11.26 3.68
CA ALA A 389 5.49 -12.33 3.97
C ALA A 389 4.82 -13.72 4.04
N GLY A 390 3.56 -13.83 3.61
CA GLY A 390 2.80 -15.08 3.66
C GLY A 390 1.85 -15.18 4.86
N GLU A 391 1.57 -14.07 5.55
CA GLU A 391 0.66 -14.00 6.68
C GLU A 391 -0.79 -14.33 6.31
N LYS A 392 -1.50 -14.92 7.28
CA LYS A 392 -2.92 -15.27 7.16
C LYS A 392 -3.72 -14.79 8.36
N LEU A 393 -4.97 -14.40 8.11
CA LEU A 393 -5.91 -14.14 9.19
C LEU A 393 -6.19 -15.44 9.95
N GLN A 394 -6.18 -15.37 11.27
CA GLN A 394 -6.37 -16.49 12.16
C GLN A 394 -6.83 -16.02 13.52
N LYS A 395 -7.30 -16.93 14.34
CA LYS A 395 -7.66 -16.65 15.74
C LYS A 395 -6.44 -16.20 16.52
N ILE A 396 -6.56 -15.11 17.26
CA ILE A 396 -5.51 -14.52 18.09
C ILE A 396 -5.87 -14.72 19.57
N ASP A 397 -4.95 -15.33 20.31
CA ASP A 397 -5.10 -15.44 21.76
C ASP A 397 -4.96 -14.04 22.39
N GLN A 398 -5.95 -13.67 23.19
CA GLN A 398 -6.00 -12.36 23.82
C GLN A 398 -4.78 -12.06 24.72
N SER A 399 -4.16 -13.11 25.28
CA SER A 399 -3.01 -12.97 26.19
C SER A 399 -1.73 -12.43 25.52
N ILE A 400 -1.65 -12.51 24.18
CA ILE A 400 -0.49 -12.02 23.43
C ILE A 400 -0.65 -10.60 22.90
N ILE A 401 -1.85 -10.01 23.06
CA ILE A 401 -2.16 -8.69 22.50
C ILE A 401 -1.58 -7.58 23.37
N ALA A 402 -1.66 -7.70 24.67
CA ALA A 402 -1.10 -6.71 25.57
C ALA A 402 0.38 -6.42 25.27
N GLY A 403 0.76 -5.17 25.34
CA GLY A 403 2.12 -4.71 25.05
C GLY A 403 2.16 -3.28 24.51
N THR A 404 3.35 -2.86 24.11
CA THR A 404 3.58 -1.58 23.45
C THR A 404 3.47 -1.73 21.95
N TYR A 405 2.82 -0.77 21.31
CA TYR A 405 2.73 -0.68 19.86
C TYR A 405 3.20 0.69 19.39
N ASP A 406 3.86 0.70 18.26
CA ASP A 406 4.10 1.87 17.46
C ASP A 406 2.87 2.08 16.58
N ARG A 407 2.21 3.23 16.69
CA ARG A 407 0.94 3.55 16.04
C ARG A 407 1.13 4.70 15.07
N ILE A 408 0.55 4.61 13.89
CA ILE A 408 0.48 5.68 12.89
C ILE A 408 -0.99 5.92 12.55
N LYS A 409 -1.44 7.15 12.68
CA LYS A 409 -2.76 7.59 12.22
C LYS A 409 -2.61 8.32 10.90
N HIS A 410 -3.30 7.85 9.86
CA HIS A 410 -3.30 8.50 8.55
C HIS A 410 -4.24 9.71 8.56
N PHE A 411 -3.69 10.87 8.93
CA PHE A 411 -4.45 12.12 8.92
C PHE A 411 -4.84 12.51 7.48
N ASP A 412 -5.93 13.29 7.36
CA ASP A 412 -6.45 13.73 6.06
C ASP A 412 -5.45 14.57 5.28
N PHE A 413 -4.64 15.37 5.96
CA PHE A 413 -3.53 16.11 5.36
C PHE A 413 -2.20 15.63 5.97
N MET A 414 -1.12 15.77 5.21
CA MET A 414 0.21 15.41 5.68
C MET A 414 0.93 16.65 6.19
N LEU A 415 1.42 16.59 7.44
CA LEU A 415 2.31 17.62 8.01
C LEU A 415 3.76 17.45 7.54
N SER A 416 4.12 16.23 7.15
CA SER A 416 5.44 15.86 6.66
C SER A 416 5.29 14.81 5.55
N VAL A 417 6.36 14.59 4.79
CA VAL A 417 6.39 13.56 3.72
C VAL A 417 6.16 12.16 4.28
N VAL A 418 6.63 11.91 5.51
CA VAL A 418 6.38 10.66 6.26
C VAL A 418 5.75 11.00 7.61
N GLU A 419 4.74 10.25 8.00
CA GLU A 419 4.09 10.36 9.30
C GLU A 419 4.86 9.48 10.31
N PRO A 420 5.41 10.06 11.38
CA PRO A 420 6.09 9.28 12.41
C PRO A 420 5.09 8.53 13.29
N SER A 421 5.53 7.39 13.82
CA SER A 421 4.73 6.66 14.80
C SER A 421 4.76 7.29 16.19
N GLU A 422 3.67 7.10 16.92
CA GLU A 422 3.56 7.34 18.35
C GLU A 422 3.44 6.01 19.11
N LYS A 423 3.70 6.02 20.43
CA LYS A 423 3.56 4.81 21.23
C LYS A 423 2.21 4.73 21.92
N ILE A 424 1.59 3.55 21.79
CA ILE A 424 0.40 3.20 22.58
C ILE A 424 0.70 1.99 23.47
N TYR A 425 0.01 1.92 24.62
CA TYR A 425 0.19 0.87 25.60
C TYR A 425 -1.13 0.14 25.84
N LEU A 426 -1.23 -1.09 25.39
CA LEU A 426 -2.34 -1.98 25.68
C LEU A 426 -1.99 -2.83 26.90
N LYS A 427 -2.62 -2.54 28.05
CA LYS A 427 -2.30 -3.23 29.30
C LYS A 427 -3.04 -4.56 29.45
N PRO A 428 -2.51 -5.53 30.22
CA PRO A 428 -3.21 -6.79 30.47
C PRO A 428 -4.56 -6.65 31.15
N ASP A 429 -4.78 -5.59 31.93
CA ASP A 429 -6.04 -5.26 32.60
C ASP A 429 -7.12 -4.64 31.67
N LYS A 430 -6.85 -4.63 30.34
CA LYS A 430 -7.71 -4.09 29.29
C LYS A 430 -7.77 -2.57 29.23
N THR A 431 -7.01 -1.87 30.02
CA THR A 431 -6.85 -0.42 29.84
C THR A 431 -5.79 -0.10 28.80
N CYS A 432 -5.87 1.06 28.19
CA CYS A 432 -4.87 1.59 27.27
C CYS A 432 -4.58 3.08 27.55
N MET A 433 -3.50 3.56 26.94
CA MET A 433 -3.14 4.96 26.93
C MET A 433 -2.81 5.38 25.50
N ILE A 434 -3.51 6.38 24.99
CA ILE A 434 -3.28 7.03 23.69
C ILE A 434 -3.32 8.55 23.94
N ASP A 435 -2.33 9.29 23.49
CA ASP A 435 -2.26 10.76 23.62
C ASP A 435 -2.50 11.29 25.06
N ARG A 436 -2.04 10.53 26.09
CA ARG A 436 -2.26 10.76 27.52
C ARG A 436 -3.70 10.58 27.99
N GLU A 437 -4.61 10.15 27.13
CA GLU A 437 -5.97 9.79 27.49
C GLU A 437 -6.06 8.29 27.83
N LYS A 438 -6.84 7.98 28.86
CA LYS A 438 -7.13 6.60 29.23
C LYS A 438 -8.27 6.07 28.39
N GLY A 439 -8.14 4.83 27.95
CA GLY A 439 -9.15 4.09 27.23
C GLY A 439 -9.18 2.64 27.63
N GLU A 440 -10.02 1.90 26.94
CA GLU A 440 -10.20 0.47 27.13
C GLU A 440 -10.04 -0.24 25.79
N TRP A 441 -9.61 -1.50 25.84
CA TRP A 441 -9.52 -2.35 24.67
C TRP A 441 -10.07 -3.75 24.91
N PHE A 442 -10.65 -4.33 23.87
CA PHE A 442 -11.20 -5.67 23.91
C PHE A 442 -11.16 -6.34 22.52
N ILE A 443 -11.39 -7.65 22.49
CA ILE A 443 -11.41 -8.44 21.24
C ILE A 443 -12.84 -8.77 20.88
N GLU A 444 -13.18 -8.53 19.61
CA GLU A 444 -14.40 -8.97 18.95
C GLU A 444 -14.06 -10.11 17.97
N GLY A 445 -14.76 -11.25 18.11
CA GLY A 445 -14.49 -12.42 17.28
C GLY A 445 -13.08 -12.99 17.45
N ASP A 446 -12.46 -13.42 16.35
CA ASP A 446 -11.20 -14.17 16.39
C ASP A 446 -9.95 -13.29 16.27
N TYR A 447 -10.01 -12.15 15.58
CA TYR A 447 -8.84 -11.32 15.23
C TYR A 447 -9.15 -9.83 15.15
N ARG A 448 -10.24 -9.36 15.73
CA ARG A 448 -10.61 -7.94 15.74
C ARG A 448 -10.30 -7.32 17.10
N LEU A 449 -9.61 -6.20 17.10
CA LEU A 449 -9.31 -5.40 18.29
C LEU A 449 -10.14 -4.12 18.22
N VAL A 450 -10.81 -3.79 19.30
CA VAL A 450 -11.50 -2.52 19.48
C VAL A 450 -10.80 -1.73 20.58
N ILE A 451 -10.52 -0.47 20.32
CA ILE A 451 -9.98 0.48 21.30
C ILE A 451 -10.96 1.65 21.42
N GLN A 452 -11.31 1.99 22.64
CA GLN A 452 -12.18 3.13 22.94
C GLN A 452 -11.42 4.14 23.79
N VAL A 453 -11.29 5.37 23.28
CA VAL A 453 -10.63 6.48 23.98
C VAL A 453 -11.51 7.73 23.80
N GLY A 454 -12.05 8.26 24.89
CA GLY A 454 -13.02 9.36 24.84
C GLY A 454 -14.22 9.00 23.97
N ASN A 455 -14.50 9.80 22.94
CA ASN A 455 -15.60 9.58 22.00
C ASN A 455 -15.17 8.85 20.72
N ILE A 456 -13.88 8.48 20.60
CA ILE A 456 -13.34 7.79 19.42
C ILE A 456 -13.33 6.30 19.65
N THR A 457 -13.82 5.56 18.68
CA THR A 457 -13.69 4.10 18.61
C THR A 457 -12.81 3.75 17.42
N GLU A 458 -11.74 3.03 17.67
CA GLU A 458 -10.83 2.48 16.66
C GLU A 458 -11.08 0.98 16.52
N ARG A 459 -11.31 0.50 15.29
CA ARG A 459 -11.55 -0.93 15.01
C ARG A 459 -10.46 -1.47 14.12
N TYR A 460 -9.76 -2.49 14.61
CA TYR A 460 -8.59 -3.06 13.95
C TYR A 460 -8.79 -4.53 13.59
N VAL A 461 -8.11 -4.94 12.55
CA VAL A 461 -7.77 -6.34 12.26
C VAL A 461 -6.35 -6.59 12.75
N ILE A 462 -6.15 -7.66 13.52
CA ILE A 462 -4.85 -8.11 14.01
C ILE A 462 -4.30 -9.13 13.03
N ILE A 463 -3.06 -8.93 12.59
CA ILE A 463 -2.40 -9.82 11.63
C ILE A 463 -1.04 -10.25 12.22
N PRO A 464 -0.80 -11.56 12.44
CA PRO A 464 0.56 -12.06 12.71
C PRO A 464 1.41 -11.88 11.47
N SER A 465 2.47 -11.09 11.55
CA SER A 465 3.25 -10.63 10.41
C SER A 465 4.76 -10.81 10.63
N TRP A 466 5.53 -10.44 9.63
CA TRP A 466 6.98 -10.32 9.67
C TRP A 466 7.35 -8.83 9.69
N ASP A 467 8.13 -8.42 10.68
CA ASP A 467 8.76 -7.10 10.73
C ASP A 467 10.01 -7.15 9.84
N TRP A 468 9.94 -6.52 8.68
CA TRP A 468 10.99 -6.59 7.67
C TRP A 468 12.26 -5.83 8.08
N GLU A 469 12.12 -4.77 8.85
CA GLU A 469 13.23 -3.97 9.34
C GLU A 469 13.95 -4.68 10.50
N LYS A 470 13.20 -5.15 11.48
CA LYS A 470 13.75 -5.85 12.67
C LYS A 470 14.01 -7.34 12.42
N LYS A 471 13.61 -7.85 11.26
CA LYS A 471 13.81 -9.25 10.83
C LYS A 471 13.30 -10.28 11.85
N THR A 472 12.13 -10.05 12.38
CA THR A 472 11.48 -10.88 13.38
C THR A 472 9.96 -10.96 13.16
N THR A 473 9.31 -11.90 13.83
CA THR A 473 7.85 -11.98 13.83
C THR A 473 7.24 -10.90 14.72
N THR A 474 6.08 -10.36 14.32
CA THR A 474 5.37 -9.33 15.07
C THR A 474 3.85 -9.47 14.89
N LEU A 475 3.07 -8.75 15.70
CA LEU A 475 1.66 -8.48 15.46
C LEU A 475 1.52 -7.09 14.87
N VAL A 476 0.79 -7.00 13.76
CA VAL A 476 0.40 -5.70 13.22
C VAL A 476 -1.11 -5.49 13.36
N LEU A 477 -1.48 -4.23 13.43
CA LEU A 477 -2.85 -3.75 13.51
C LEU A 477 -3.10 -2.88 12.28
N THR A 478 -4.20 -3.12 11.59
CA THR A 478 -4.69 -2.23 10.55
C THR A 478 -6.17 -1.96 10.81
N GLY A 479 -6.56 -0.72 10.88
CA GLY A 479 -7.90 -0.36 11.33
C GLY A 479 -8.38 0.98 10.79
N ILE A 480 -9.59 1.33 11.21
CA ILE A 480 -10.27 2.59 10.90
C ILE A 480 -10.99 3.08 12.15
N ASP A 481 -10.96 4.40 12.38
CA ASP A 481 -11.68 5.01 13.49
C ASP A 481 -13.11 5.40 13.10
N SER A 482 -13.88 5.84 14.10
CA SER A 482 -15.27 6.27 13.92
C SER A 482 -15.44 7.54 13.06
N GLU A 483 -14.36 8.21 12.69
CA GLU A 483 -14.34 9.36 11.79
C GLU A 483 -13.88 9.00 10.35
N GLY A 484 -13.55 7.71 10.10
CA GLY A 484 -13.11 7.23 8.80
C GLY A 484 -11.62 7.36 8.53
N ARG A 485 -10.78 7.56 9.57
CA ARG A 485 -9.34 7.64 9.43
C ARG A 485 -8.71 6.27 9.63
N CYS A 486 -7.89 5.85 8.68
CA CYS A 486 -7.15 4.59 8.80
C CYS A 486 -5.99 4.71 9.79
N ILE A 487 -5.71 3.62 10.47
CA ILE A 487 -4.71 3.57 11.53
C ILE A 487 -3.91 2.28 11.41
N TRP A 488 -2.59 2.40 11.53
CA TRP A 488 -1.67 1.28 11.59
C TRP A 488 -1.08 1.13 12.98
N GLY A 489 -0.75 -0.10 13.37
CA GLY A 489 -0.01 -0.41 14.58
C GLY A 489 0.97 -1.56 14.35
N LYS A 490 2.14 -1.48 14.95
CA LYS A 490 3.15 -2.54 14.95
C LYS A 490 3.59 -2.81 16.38
N LYS A 491 3.46 -4.07 16.84
CA LYS A 491 3.85 -4.45 18.18
C LYS A 491 5.36 -4.35 18.35
N ASN A 492 5.77 -3.64 19.38
CA ASN A 492 7.18 -3.53 19.71
C ASN A 492 7.62 -4.75 20.54
N ASN A 493 8.45 -5.60 19.94
CA ASN A 493 8.99 -6.80 20.58
C ASN A 493 10.31 -6.54 21.32
N SER A 494 10.74 -5.27 21.50
CA SER A 494 11.93 -4.93 22.25
C SER A 494 11.70 -5.19 23.74
N GLY A 495 12.22 -6.32 24.22
CA GLY A 495 12.43 -6.62 25.64
C GLY A 495 11.43 -7.60 26.26
N ASN A 496 11.65 -8.88 26.05
CA ASN A 496 11.49 -9.92 27.06
C ASN A 496 12.85 -10.41 27.53
#